data_64e7a5eba824652c5d8d13942c5c0c7a
#
_entry.id   64e7a5eba824652c5d8d13942c5c0c7a
#
_cell.length_a   1.000
_cell.length_b   1.000
_cell.length_c   1.000
_cell.angle_alpha   90.00
_cell.angle_beta   90.00
_cell.angle_gamma   90.00
#
_symmetry.space_group_name_H-M   'P 1'
#
loop_
_entity.id
_entity.type
_entity.pdbx_description
1 polymer ?
#
loop_
_entity_poly.entity_id
_entity_poly.type
_entity_poly.pdbx_seq_one_letter_code
_entity_poly.pdbx_strand_id
1 'polypeptide(L)'
;MIRTLTTTATALLAFAGSAAAQEAAPAAGSWSFAFGAATDNRSKDASKSDGEAYVWGQAEWESASGLFYGGAGLETIKSSIGSELEMEIGAGYTPQVAGFDLDLNATWKQQIDANPGTDDNAWEFTADVKRSIGPASGRLRLQHSPDGTGSTRAWTWYEARLGWEFTPKLEATASIGRREQDNSIDYTGWNAGFTYALTENLEADIRYHATDADVPGEQYADALVAGISIAF
;
A
#
# COMPACT_ATOMS: atom_id res chain seq x y z
N MET A 1 -15.24 1.89 20.14
CA MET A 1 -14.87 2.69 18.96
C MET A 1 -14.18 1.74 18.02
N ILE A 2 -14.85 1.35 16.95
CA ILE A 2 -14.32 0.43 15.93
C ILE A 2 -13.39 1.28 15.06
N ARG A 3 -12.12 0.92 14.97
CA ARG A 3 -11.19 1.54 14.04
C ARG A 3 -11.22 0.75 12.75
N THR A 4 -11.66 1.40 11.70
CA THR A 4 -11.70 0.88 10.34
C THR A 4 -10.26 0.73 9.85
N LEU A 5 -9.88 -0.51 9.52
CA LEU A 5 -8.66 -0.81 8.79
C LEU A 5 -8.84 -0.31 7.36
N THR A 6 -8.26 0.82 7.02
CA THR A 6 -8.27 1.33 5.66
C THR A 6 -7.19 0.61 4.86
N THR A 7 -7.54 -0.53 4.30
CA THR A 7 -6.69 -1.21 3.33
C THR A 7 -6.92 -0.58 1.97
N THR A 8 -6.13 0.40 1.60
CA THR A 8 -5.97 0.71 0.19
C THR A 8 -5.04 -0.34 -0.37
N ALA A 9 -5.46 -1.00 -1.44
CA ALA A 9 -4.61 -1.87 -2.25
C ALA A 9 -3.53 -1.05 -2.96
N THR A 10 -2.63 -0.51 -2.19
CA THR A 10 -1.28 -0.17 -2.56
C THR A 10 -0.49 -0.96 -1.55
N ALA A 11 -0.02 -2.10 -2.00
CA ALA A 11 0.79 -2.97 -1.19
C ALA A 11 1.69 -2.15 -0.28
N LEU A 12 1.56 -2.37 1.00
CA LEU A 12 2.51 -2.25 2.07
C LEU A 12 1.99 -1.51 3.29
N LEU A 13 1.78 -2.30 4.30
CA LEU A 13 2.05 -2.04 5.71
C LEU A 13 1.75 -0.61 6.17
N ALA A 14 0.48 -0.25 6.28
CA ALA A 14 0.06 0.89 7.05
C ALA A 14 -1.11 0.48 7.97
N PHE A 15 -0.82 -0.33 8.98
CA PHE A 15 -1.75 -0.53 10.08
C PHE A 15 -1.59 0.61 11.08
N ALA A 16 -2.56 1.50 11.15
CA ALA A 16 -2.68 2.38 12.29
C ALA A 16 -3.27 1.56 13.46
N GLY A 17 -2.38 1.08 14.33
CA GLY A 17 -2.78 0.42 15.57
C GLY A 17 -3.65 1.32 16.44
N SER A 18 -4.80 0.82 16.88
CA SER A 18 -5.65 1.51 17.85
C SER A 18 -5.27 1.15 19.27
N ALA A 19 -4.72 2.10 20.02
CA ALA A 19 -4.60 1.97 21.46
C ALA A 19 -5.99 2.13 22.10
N ALA A 20 -6.63 1.01 22.44
CA ALA A 20 -7.60 0.98 23.52
C ALA A 20 -6.82 0.77 24.82
N ALA A 21 -7.02 1.62 25.80
CA ALA A 21 -6.43 1.49 27.12
C ALA A 21 -6.88 0.15 27.74
N GLN A 22 -5.94 -0.76 27.93
CA GLN A 22 -6.10 -1.94 28.77
C GLN A 22 -4.82 -2.21 29.57
N GLU A 23 -5.02 -2.62 30.81
CA GLU A 23 -3.99 -2.87 31.82
C GLU A 23 -2.88 -3.82 31.33
N ALA A 24 -1.64 -3.50 31.74
CA ALA A 24 -0.42 -4.31 31.68
C ALA A 24 -0.28 -5.19 30.43
N ALA A 25 0.20 -4.60 29.36
CA ALA A 25 0.56 -5.33 28.13
C ALA A 25 1.72 -6.30 28.41
N PRO A 26 1.68 -7.51 27.85
CA PRO A 26 2.80 -8.43 27.85
C PRO A 26 3.99 -7.83 27.08
N ALA A 27 5.22 -8.17 27.47
CA ALA A 27 6.46 -7.74 26.86
C ALA A 27 6.72 -8.33 25.45
N ALA A 28 5.73 -8.94 24.81
CA ALA A 28 5.79 -9.48 23.46
C ALA A 28 4.86 -8.67 22.55
N GLY A 29 5.34 -8.30 21.34
CA GLY A 29 4.53 -7.68 20.31
C GLY A 29 3.41 -8.60 19.81
N SER A 30 2.54 -8.08 18.93
CA SER A 30 1.41 -8.80 18.34
C SER A 30 1.67 -9.12 16.87
N TRP A 31 1.12 -10.25 16.42
CA TRP A 31 1.07 -10.62 15.00
C TRP A 31 -0.32 -10.36 14.45
N SER A 32 -0.37 -9.89 13.24
CA SER A 32 -1.58 -9.81 12.43
C SER A 32 -1.34 -10.45 11.07
N PHE A 33 -2.43 -10.93 10.46
CA PHE A 33 -2.41 -11.56 9.14
C PHE A 33 -3.52 -10.95 8.30
N ALA A 34 -3.25 -10.69 7.02
CA ALA A 34 -4.27 -10.23 6.11
C ALA A 34 -4.13 -10.90 4.75
N PHE A 35 -5.27 -11.10 4.08
CA PHE A 35 -5.37 -11.70 2.76
C PHE A 35 -6.40 -10.93 1.94
N GLY A 36 -6.21 -10.87 0.64
CA GLY A 36 -7.17 -10.22 -0.22
C GLY A 36 -7.06 -10.62 -1.68
N ALA A 37 -8.04 -10.16 -2.43
CA ALA A 37 -8.10 -10.28 -3.87
C ALA A 37 -8.73 -9.01 -4.46
N ALA A 38 -8.33 -8.63 -5.66
CA ALA A 38 -9.00 -7.58 -6.41
C ALA A 38 -8.92 -7.83 -7.90
N THR A 39 -9.70 -7.09 -8.67
CA THR A 39 -9.80 -7.23 -10.13
C THR A 39 -8.57 -6.72 -10.88
N ASP A 40 -7.72 -5.93 -10.22
CA ASP A 40 -6.44 -5.43 -10.76
C ASP A 40 -5.51 -5.03 -9.61
N ASN A 41 -4.20 -5.31 -9.72
CA ASN A 41 -3.19 -4.91 -8.78
C ASN A 41 -2.65 -3.51 -9.16
N ARG A 42 -3.09 -2.47 -8.46
CA ARG A 42 -2.64 -1.08 -8.71
C ARG A 42 -1.64 -0.60 -7.66
N SER A 43 -0.46 -0.24 -8.12
CA SER A 43 0.56 0.44 -7.31
C SER A 43 0.89 1.79 -7.93
N LYS A 44 0.78 2.87 -7.13
CA LYS A 44 1.03 4.23 -7.64
C LYS A 44 0.15 4.54 -8.88
N ASP A 45 -1.10 4.06 -8.84
CA ASP A 45 -2.14 4.13 -9.87
C ASP A 45 -1.84 3.37 -11.19
N ALA A 46 -0.69 2.73 -11.32
CA ALA A 46 -0.35 1.86 -12.44
C ALA A 46 -0.58 0.38 -12.10
N SER A 47 -1.03 -0.41 -13.08
CA SER A 47 -1.25 -1.85 -12.90
C SER A 47 0.06 -2.61 -12.80
N LYS A 48 0.14 -3.52 -11.84
CA LYS A 48 1.19 -4.54 -11.69
C LYS A 48 0.76 -5.91 -12.21
N SER A 49 -0.53 -6.09 -12.50
CA SER A 49 -1.12 -7.35 -12.99
C SER A 49 -1.61 -7.27 -14.43
N ASP A 50 -1.28 -6.18 -15.16
CA ASP A 50 -1.69 -5.94 -16.55
C ASP A 50 -3.22 -5.97 -16.72
N GLY A 51 -3.95 -5.38 -15.74
CA GLY A 51 -5.41 -5.34 -15.70
C GLY A 51 -6.06 -6.67 -15.27
N GLU A 52 -5.30 -7.68 -14.89
CA GLU A 52 -5.83 -8.98 -14.45
C GLU A 52 -6.05 -9.04 -12.94
N ALA A 53 -6.97 -9.90 -12.52
CA ALA A 53 -7.24 -10.12 -11.10
C ALA A 53 -6.01 -10.68 -10.36
N TYR A 54 -5.83 -10.25 -9.12
CA TYR A 54 -4.72 -10.67 -8.29
C TYR A 54 -5.16 -11.09 -6.88
N VAL A 55 -4.28 -11.81 -6.20
CA VAL A 55 -4.41 -12.17 -4.79
C VAL A 55 -3.16 -11.78 -4.04
N TRP A 56 -3.30 -11.49 -2.75
CA TRP A 56 -2.19 -11.15 -1.88
C TRP A 56 -2.41 -11.69 -0.47
N GLY A 57 -1.31 -11.82 0.26
CA GLY A 57 -1.32 -12.17 1.67
C GLY A 57 -0.11 -11.60 2.39
N GLN A 58 -0.28 -11.23 3.65
CA GLN A 58 0.79 -10.66 4.46
C GLN A 58 0.69 -11.08 5.92
N ALA A 59 1.85 -11.06 6.58
CA ALA A 59 2.00 -11.22 8.02
C ALA A 59 2.81 -10.03 8.56
N GLU A 60 2.35 -9.41 9.63
CA GLU A 60 3.01 -8.29 10.28
C GLU A 60 3.14 -8.54 11.78
N TRP A 61 4.27 -8.17 12.32
CA TRP A 61 4.55 -8.09 13.74
C TRP A 61 4.66 -6.62 14.14
N GLU A 62 3.97 -6.24 15.21
CA GLU A 62 4.06 -4.93 15.84
C GLU A 62 4.66 -5.06 17.25
N SER A 63 5.60 -4.18 17.60
CA SER A 63 6.18 -4.12 18.94
C SER A 63 5.16 -3.74 19.99
N ALA A 64 5.36 -4.14 21.25
CA ALA A 64 4.48 -3.77 22.37
C ALA A 64 4.35 -2.26 22.60
N SER A 65 5.29 -1.46 22.11
CA SER A 65 5.22 0.02 22.16
C SER A 65 4.38 0.62 21.03
N GLY A 66 4.03 -0.15 19.99
CA GLY A 66 3.41 0.35 18.77
C GLY A 66 4.33 1.21 17.91
N LEU A 67 5.64 1.32 18.27
CA LEU A 67 6.57 2.19 17.55
C LEU A 67 7.33 1.49 16.42
N PHE A 68 7.47 0.19 16.48
CA PHE A 68 8.21 -0.59 15.49
C PHE A 68 7.35 -1.71 14.95
N TYR A 69 7.44 -1.96 13.69
CA TYR A 69 6.82 -3.08 13.03
C TYR A 69 7.74 -3.71 12.00
N GLY A 70 7.43 -4.94 11.60
CA GLY A 70 8.09 -5.61 10.51
C GLY A 70 7.21 -6.72 9.98
N GLY A 71 7.36 -7.06 8.72
CA GLY A 71 6.50 -8.05 8.12
C GLY A 71 6.98 -8.55 6.78
N ALA A 72 6.23 -9.50 6.25
CA ALA A 72 6.44 -10.04 4.91
C ALA A 72 5.09 -10.23 4.21
N GLY A 73 5.11 -10.10 2.89
CA GLY A 73 3.94 -10.28 2.03
C GLY A 73 4.29 -10.96 0.73
N LEU A 74 3.28 -11.50 0.09
CA LEU A 74 3.30 -12.07 -1.25
C LEU A 74 2.10 -11.54 -2.02
N GLU A 75 2.31 -11.19 -3.28
CA GLU A 75 1.23 -10.81 -4.19
C GLU A 75 1.49 -11.34 -5.59
N THR A 76 0.41 -11.69 -6.29
CA THR A 76 0.51 -12.03 -7.69
C THR A 76 0.63 -10.77 -8.54
N ILE A 77 1.52 -10.81 -9.51
CA ILE A 77 1.83 -9.72 -10.45
C ILE A 77 1.89 -10.28 -11.88
N LYS A 78 2.04 -9.40 -12.85
CA LYS A 78 2.40 -9.76 -14.23
C LYS A 78 3.51 -8.83 -14.70
N SER A 79 4.73 -9.27 -14.42
CA SER A 79 5.91 -8.45 -14.65
C SER A 79 6.43 -8.56 -16.07
N SER A 80 6.95 -7.45 -16.63
CA SER A 80 7.62 -7.44 -17.93
C SER A 80 8.89 -8.29 -17.97
N ILE A 81 9.46 -8.65 -16.82
CA ILE A 81 10.61 -9.56 -16.71
C ILE A 81 10.22 -11.01 -16.46
N GLY A 82 8.93 -11.35 -16.63
CA GLY A 82 8.43 -12.73 -16.63
C GLY A 82 8.00 -13.29 -15.27
N SER A 83 8.09 -12.52 -14.19
CA SER A 83 7.62 -12.94 -12.87
C SER A 83 6.11 -12.80 -12.74
N GLU A 84 5.47 -13.76 -12.07
CA GLU A 84 4.05 -13.75 -11.71
C GLU A 84 3.81 -13.61 -10.19
N LEU A 85 4.90 -13.53 -9.40
CA LEU A 85 4.83 -13.43 -7.94
C LEU A 85 5.87 -12.45 -7.43
N GLU A 86 5.46 -11.51 -6.56
CA GLU A 86 6.37 -10.63 -5.83
C GLU A 86 6.30 -10.93 -4.33
N MET A 87 7.47 -11.05 -3.71
CA MET A 87 7.65 -11.12 -2.26
C MET A 87 8.15 -9.78 -1.75
N GLU A 88 7.64 -9.39 -0.60
CA GLU A 88 8.06 -8.17 0.10
C GLU A 88 8.44 -8.51 1.54
N ILE A 89 9.53 -7.91 2.04
CA ILE A 89 9.94 -7.94 3.45
C ILE A 89 10.27 -6.53 3.87
N GLY A 90 9.65 -6.06 4.94
CA GLY A 90 9.82 -4.67 5.38
C GLY A 90 9.86 -4.51 6.89
N ALA A 91 10.33 -3.34 7.31
CA ALA A 91 10.27 -2.89 8.69
C ALA A 91 10.08 -1.38 8.74
N GLY A 92 9.44 -0.91 9.81
CA GLY A 92 9.14 0.52 9.96
C GLY A 92 9.16 1.02 11.39
N TYR A 93 9.11 2.34 11.49
CA TYR A 93 9.08 3.10 12.73
C TYR A 93 7.99 4.18 12.66
N THR A 94 7.08 4.19 13.63
CA THR A 94 5.84 5.00 13.63
C THR A 94 5.75 5.96 14.82
N PRO A 95 6.62 7.00 14.89
CA PRO A 95 6.57 7.99 15.97
C PRO A 95 5.45 9.00 15.76
N GLN A 96 4.97 9.58 16.87
CA GLN A 96 4.10 10.76 16.85
C GLN A 96 4.93 12.01 17.11
N VAL A 97 4.81 13.02 16.25
CA VAL A 97 5.52 14.28 16.36
C VAL A 97 4.57 15.45 16.11
N ALA A 98 4.44 16.34 17.09
CA ALA A 98 3.63 17.57 16.99
C ALA A 98 2.16 17.32 16.54
N GLY A 99 1.57 16.19 16.92
CA GLY A 99 0.19 15.81 16.59
C GLY A 99 0.03 15.21 15.18
N PHE A 100 1.13 14.84 14.54
CA PHE A 100 1.16 14.04 13.33
C PHE A 100 1.68 12.64 13.64
N ASP A 101 1.09 11.65 12.97
CA ASP A 101 1.59 10.28 12.95
C ASP A 101 2.57 10.17 11.77
N LEU A 102 3.83 9.84 12.07
CA LEU A 102 4.84 9.56 11.05
C LEU A 102 4.91 8.04 10.82
N ASP A 103 5.33 7.64 9.62
CA ASP A 103 5.61 6.25 9.29
C ASP A 103 6.82 6.22 8.34
N LEU A 104 7.92 5.69 8.86
CA LEU A 104 9.18 5.59 8.14
C LEU A 104 9.48 4.11 7.96
N ASN A 105 9.53 3.64 6.72
CA ASN A 105 9.81 2.23 6.47
C ASN A 105 10.80 2.00 5.33
N ALA A 106 11.42 0.81 5.38
CA ALA A 106 12.21 0.25 4.31
C ALA A 106 11.67 -1.13 3.97
N THR A 107 11.49 -1.39 2.68
CA THR A 107 10.97 -2.64 2.14
C THR A 107 11.90 -3.16 1.07
N TRP A 108 12.25 -4.42 1.17
CA TRP A 108 12.89 -5.18 0.10
C TRP A 108 11.85 -5.99 -0.65
N LYS A 109 11.89 -5.90 -1.98
CA LYS A 109 11.00 -6.59 -2.91
C LYS A 109 11.79 -7.55 -3.77
N GLN A 110 11.23 -8.70 -4.03
CA GLN A 110 11.80 -9.73 -4.90
C GLN A 110 10.72 -10.27 -5.85
N GLN A 111 10.93 -10.14 -7.14
CA GLN A 111 10.14 -10.80 -8.16
C GLN A 111 10.64 -12.25 -8.35
N ILE A 112 9.78 -13.22 -8.05
CA ILE A 112 10.14 -14.64 -8.03
C ILE A 112 10.10 -15.21 -9.46
N ASP A 113 11.06 -16.08 -9.77
CA ASP A 113 11.18 -16.74 -11.07
C ASP A 113 11.24 -15.78 -12.28
N ALA A 114 11.81 -14.60 -12.08
CA ALA A 114 12.08 -13.65 -13.15
C ALA A 114 13.07 -14.21 -14.19
N ASN A 115 13.01 -13.69 -15.41
CA ASN A 115 13.91 -14.11 -16.49
C ASN A 115 15.39 -13.94 -16.10
N PRO A 116 16.27 -14.91 -16.41
CA PRO A 116 17.67 -14.84 -16.04
C PRO A 116 18.38 -13.58 -16.56
N GLY A 117 19.11 -12.91 -15.67
CA GLY A 117 19.89 -11.71 -16.00
C GLY A 117 19.10 -10.40 -15.98
N THR A 118 17.87 -10.40 -15.47
CA THR A 118 17.10 -9.19 -15.20
C THR A 118 17.26 -8.74 -13.74
N ASP A 119 17.06 -7.44 -13.47
CA ASP A 119 16.99 -6.90 -12.11
C ASP A 119 15.65 -7.27 -11.49
N ASP A 120 15.64 -8.27 -10.62
CA ASP A 120 14.45 -8.89 -10.05
C ASP A 120 14.13 -8.44 -8.62
N ASN A 121 14.96 -7.58 -8.04
CA ASN A 121 14.76 -7.08 -6.69
C ASN A 121 14.99 -5.57 -6.58
N ALA A 122 14.43 -4.96 -5.54
CA ALA A 122 14.55 -3.54 -5.28
C ALA A 122 14.39 -3.21 -3.79
N TRP A 123 15.00 -2.13 -3.34
CA TRP A 123 14.68 -1.49 -2.08
C TRP A 123 13.76 -0.30 -2.29
N GLU A 124 12.71 -0.18 -1.47
CA GLU A 124 11.84 0.96 -1.40
C GLU A 124 11.89 1.58 0.01
N PHE A 125 12.05 2.89 0.07
CA PHE A 125 12.03 3.67 1.31
C PHE A 125 10.82 4.60 1.29
N THR A 126 10.00 4.54 2.35
CA THR A 126 8.77 5.33 2.44
C THR A 126 8.79 6.22 3.67
N ALA A 127 8.32 7.44 3.52
CA ALA A 127 8.04 8.36 4.61
C ALA A 127 6.61 8.91 4.44
N ASP A 128 5.75 8.62 5.40
CA ASP A 128 4.39 9.15 5.47
C ASP A 128 4.26 10.15 6.64
N VAL A 129 3.50 11.21 6.40
CA VAL A 129 2.99 12.12 7.43
C VAL A 129 1.48 12.05 7.39
N LYS A 130 0.86 11.61 8.49
CA LYS A 130 -0.58 11.36 8.59
C LYS A 130 -1.20 12.23 9.69
N ARG A 131 -2.46 12.63 9.49
CA ARG A 131 -3.26 13.29 10.53
C ARG A 131 -4.74 13.05 10.31
N SER A 132 -5.47 12.83 11.42
CA SER A 132 -6.93 12.75 11.40
C SER A 132 -7.53 13.81 12.32
N ILE A 133 -8.61 14.45 11.86
CA ILE A 133 -9.37 15.49 12.60
C ILE A 133 -10.86 15.19 12.40
N GLY A 134 -11.50 14.66 13.44
CA GLY A 134 -12.87 14.18 13.32
C GLY A 134 -13.00 13.07 12.26
N PRO A 135 -13.93 13.19 11.30
CA PRO A 135 -14.10 12.20 10.23
C PRO A 135 -13.10 12.36 9.07
N ALA A 136 -12.33 13.45 9.05
CA ALA A 136 -11.37 13.74 7.99
C ALA A 136 -10.01 13.14 8.30
N SER A 137 -9.37 12.54 7.31
CA SER A 137 -7.99 12.06 7.35
C SER A 137 -7.17 12.65 6.20
N GLY A 138 -5.86 12.80 6.41
CA GLY A 138 -4.93 13.24 5.39
C GLY A 138 -3.60 12.52 5.51
N ARG A 139 -2.95 12.25 4.37
CA ARG A 139 -1.61 11.70 4.28
C ARG A 139 -0.82 12.40 3.19
N LEU A 140 0.43 12.70 3.50
CA LEU A 140 1.47 13.01 2.50
C LEU A 140 2.47 11.87 2.52
N ARG A 141 2.85 11.37 1.35
CA ARG A 141 3.82 10.30 1.15
C ARG A 141 4.97 10.75 0.27
N LEU A 142 6.16 10.39 0.68
CA LEU A 142 7.35 10.32 -0.15
C LEU A 142 7.83 8.87 -0.16
N GLN A 143 7.97 8.29 -1.36
CA GLN A 143 8.53 6.95 -1.52
C GLN A 143 9.63 6.99 -2.59
N HIS A 144 10.73 6.31 -2.33
CA HIS A 144 11.90 6.30 -3.21
C HIS A 144 12.49 4.90 -3.32
N SER A 145 12.90 4.53 -4.52
CA SER A 145 13.75 3.38 -4.79
C SER A 145 15.00 3.86 -5.51
N PRO A 146 16.20 3.55 -5.01
CA PRO A 146 17.44 3.93 -5.69
C PRO A 146 17.70 3.12 -6.96
N ASP A 147 17.09 1.93 -7.07
CA ASP A 147 17.17 1.04 -8.22
C ASP A 147 15.93 0.14 -8.24
N GLY A 148 15.06 0.34 -9.21
CA GLY A 148 13.80 -0.40 -9.35
C GLY A 148 14.01 -1.71 -10.12
N THR A 149 13.01 -2.60 -10.06
CA THR A 149 13.03 -3.86 -10.80
C THR A 149 12.94 -3.66 -12.32
N GLY A 150 13.44 -4.62 -13.07
CA GLY A 150 13.42 -4.62 -14.53
C GLY A 150 14.37 -3.61 -15.14
N SER A 151 13.88 -2.77 -16.02
CA SER A 151 14.68 -1.69 -16.64
C SER A 151 14.57 -0.36 -15.93
N THR A 152 13.67 -0.23 -14.96
CA THR A 152 13.49 0.98 -14.18
C THR A 152 14.69 1.16 -13.26
N ARG A 153 15.31 2.34 -13.29
CA ARG A 153 16.37 2.73 -12.38
C ARG A 153 15.78 3.40 -11.14
N ALA A 154 16.41 4.44 -10.63
CA ALA A 154 15.87 5.19 -9.52
C ALA A 154 14.49 5.78 -9.86
N TRP A 155 13.61 5.82 -8.87
CA TRP A 155 12.33 6.51 -8.98
C TRP A 155 11.91 7.11 -7.64
N THR A 156 11.06 8.12 -7.72
CA THR A 156 10.45 8.77 -6.56
C THR A 156 8.95 8.97 -6.82
N TRP A 157 8.14 8.69 -5.80
CA TRP A 157 6.71 8.91 -5.76
C TRP A 157 6.36 9.91 -4.67
N TYR A 158 5.62 10.95 -5.04
CA TYR A 158 5.04 11.93 -4.12
C TYR A 158 3.53 11.75 -4.14
N GLU A 159 2.86 11.68 -3.00
CA GLU A 159 1.41 11.52 -2.96
C GLU A 159 0.77 12.39 -1.88
N ALA A 160 -0.37 12.97 -2.20
CA ALA A 160 -1.32 13.52 -1.24
C ALA A 160 -2.61 12.72 -1.30
N ARG A 161 -3.11 12.30 -0.12
CA ARG A 161 -4.38 11.57 0.04
C ARG A 161 -5.24 12.26 1.05
N LEU A 162 -6.56 12.28 0.80
CA LEU A 162 -7.59 12.72 1.72
C LEU A 162 -8.60 11.58 1.93
N GLY A 163 -9.13 11.46 3.13
CA GLY A 163 -10.19 10.52 3.49
C GLY A 163 -11.32 11.21 4.24
N TRP A 164 -12.51 10.65 4.14
CA TRP A 164 -13.69 11.07 4.89
C TRP A 164 -14.50 9.86 5.32
N GLU A 165 -14.65 9.69 6.63
CA GLU A 165 -15.49 8.67 7.25
C GLU A 165 -16.94 9.15 7.32
N PHE A 166 -17.81 8.62 6.47
CA PHE A 166 -19.26 8.93 6.50
C PHE A 166 -19.97 8.21 7.64
N THR A 167 -19.56 6.99 7.89
CA THR A 167 -20.05 6.14 8.98
C THR A 167 -18.90 5.28 9.48
N PRO A 168 -19.01 4.61 10.66
CA PRO A 168 -17.98 3.67 11.13
C PRO A 168 -17.71 2.49 10.17
N LYS A 169 -18.50 2.33 9.11
CA LYS A 169 -18.38 1.29 8.11
C LYS A 169 -18.05 1.78 6.70
N LEU A 170 -18.20 3.07 6.42
CA LEU A 170 -18.05 3.63 5.08
C LEU A 170 -17.09 4.80 5.09
N GLU A 171 -15.98 4.65 4.41
CA GLU A 171 -15.02 5.71 4.12
C GLU A 171 -14.91 5.96 2.62
N ALA A 172 -14.79 7.23 2.23
CA ALA A 172 -14.31 7.62 0.91
C ALA A 172 -12.89 8.14 1.00
N THR A 173 -12.06 7.80 0.03
CA THR A 173 -10.71 8.36 -0.09
C THR A 173 -10.44 8.80 -1.52
N ALA A 174 -9.60 9.82 -1.67
CA ALA A 174 -9.06 10.24 -2.95
C ALA A 174 -7.58 10.57 -2.79
N SER A 175 -6.79 10.27 -3.81
CA SER A 175 -5.37 10.61 -3.85
C SER A 175 -4.93 11.09 -5.22
N ILE A 176 -3.85 11.87 -5.22
CA ILE A 176 -3.10 12.26 -6.40
C ILE A 176 -1.61 12.13 -6.08
N GLY A 177 -0.85 11.61 -7.02
CA GLY A 177 0.59 11.47 -6.86
C GLY A 177 1.34 11.68 -8.18
N ARG A 178 2.64 11.95 -8.05
CA ARG A 178 3.57 12.11 -9.17
C ARG A 178 4.69 11.10 -9.04
N ARG A 179 4.92 10.31 -10.09
CA ARG A 179 6.08 9.44 -10.23
C ARG A 179 7.10 10.07 -11.15
N GLU A 180 8.32 10.24 -10.65
CA GLU A 180 9.50 10.62 -11.40
C GLU A 180 10.45 9.43 -11.41
N GLN A 181 10.98 9.06 -12.59
CA GLN A 181 11.79 7.85 -12.70
C GLN A 181 12.83 7.97 -13.81
N ASP A 182 14.00 7.42 -13.53
CA ASP A 182 15.04 7.27 -14.52
C ASP A 182 14.70 6.10 -15.45
N ASN A 183 15.02 6.24 -16.73
CA ASN A 183 14.86 5.20 -17.75
C ASN A 183 13.42 4.68 -17.95
N SER A 184 12.41 5.49 -17.59
CA SER A 184 11.00 5.25 -17.88
C SER A 184 10.24 6.57 -17.93
N ILE A 185 8.94 6.54 -18.20
CA ILE A 185 8.14 7.76 -18.28
C ILE A 185 7.74 8.27 -16.90
N ASP A 186 7.80 9.57 -16.72
CA ASP A 186 7.17 10.22 -15.57
C ASP A 186 5.67 10.31 -15.78
N TYR A 187 4.89 10.16 -14.71
CA TYR A 187 3.44 10.32 -14.79
C TYR A 187 2.84 10.83 -13.48
N THR A 188 1.65 11.40 -13.60
CA THR A 188 0.76 11.71 -12.49
C THR A 188 -0.35 10.68 -12.45
N GLY A 189 -0.56 10.06 -11.29
CA GLY A 189 -1.67 9.14 -11.05
C GLY A 189 -2.65 9.73 -10.06
N TRP A 190 -3.93 9.36 -10.17
CA TRP A 190 -4.96 9.71 -9.19
C TRP A 190 -5.98 8.61 -9.06
N ASN A 191 -6.55 8.52 -7.86
CA ASN A 191 -7.64 7.59 -7.62
C ASN A 191 -8.66 8.17 -6.65
N ALA A 192 -9.87 7.63 -6.71
CA ALA A 192 -10.92 7.88 -5.73
C ALA A 192 -11.78 6.64 -5.58
N GLY A 193 -12.22 6.35 -4.35
CA GLY A 193 -12.99 5.15 -4.08
C GLY A 193 -13.63 5.14 -2.72
N PHE A 194 -14.33 4.03 -2.46
CA PHE A 194 -15.03 3.76 -1.21
C PHE A 194 -14.57 2.42 -0.65
N THR A 195 -14.37 2.40 0.66
CA THR A 195 -14.13 1.18 1.43
C THR A 195 -15.32 0.96 2.36
N TYR A 196 -15.84 -0.26 2.42
CA TYR A 196 -16.97 -0.64 3.26
C TYR A 196 -16.63 -1.85 4.13
N ALA A 197 -16.70 -1.67 5.46
CA ALA A 197 -16.54 -2.76 6.43
C ALA A 197 -17.79 -3.65 6.45
N LEU A 198 -17.71 -4.82 5.81
CA LEU A 198 -18.77 -5.83 5.80
C LEU A 198 -18.94 -6.44 7.20
N THR A 199 -17.82 -6.78 7.83
CA THR A 199 -17.75 -7.26 9.23
C THR A 199 -16.60 -6.54 9.96
N GLU A 200 -16.27 -6.95 11.18
CA GLU A 200 -15.10 -6.41 11.92
C GLU A 200 -13.77 -6.75 11.24
N ASN A 201 -13.72 -7.83 10.46
CA ASN A 201 -12.50 -8.36 9.85
C ASN A 201 -12.53 -8.38 8.32
N LEU A 202 -13.69 -8.13 7.69
CA LEU A 202 -13.88 -8.24 6.24
C LEU A 202 -14.27 -6.89 5.66
N GLU A 203 -13.54 -6.45 4.64
CA GLU A 203 -13.76 -5.20 3.93
C GLU A 203 -13.91 -5.42 2.43
N ALA A 204 -14.72 -4.57 1.78
CA ALA A 204 -14.82 -4.44 0.34
C ALA A 204 -14.38 -3.03 -0.07
N ASP A 205 -13.65 -2.92 -1.16
CA ASP A 205 -13.22 -1.64 -1.77
C ASP A 205 -13.67 -1.57 -3.22
N ILE A 206 -14.07 -0.39 -3.66
CA ILE A 206 -14.28 -0.07 -5.07
C ILE A 206 -13.61 1.26 -5.38
N ARG A 207 -12.74 1.29 -6.38
CA ARG A 207 -11.87 2.44 -6.64
C ARG A 207 -11.63 2.65 -8.13
N TYR A 208 -11.79 3.87 -8.58
CA TYR A 208 -11.36 4.30 -9.90
C TYR A 208 -9.92 4.81 -9.83
N HIS A 209 -9.09 4.32 -10.75
CA HIS A 209 -7.71 4.74 -10.94
C HIS A 209 -7.53 5.30 -12.34
N ALA A 210 -6.68 6.32 -12.47
CA ALA A 210 -6.31 6.89 -13.75
C ALA A 210 -4.89 7.49 -13.69
N THR A 211 -4.28 7.66 -14.85
CA THR A 211 -2.98 8.31 -15.00
C THR A 211 -2.97 9.28 -16.19
N ASP A 212 -2.01 10.21 -16.24
CA ASP A 212 -1.73 11.06 -17.40
C ASP A 212 -0.67 10.44 -18.35
N ALA A 213 -0.29 9.18 -18.13
CA ALA A 213 0.69 8.49 -18.95
C ALA A 213 0.10 8.17 -20.34
N ASP A 214 0.68 8.73 -21.39
CA ASP A 214 0.29 8.43 -22.78
C ASP A 214 1.13 7.27 -23.33
N VAL A 215 0.88 6.06 -22.77
CA VAL A 215 1.54 4.81 -23.17
C VAL A 215 0.47 3.75 -23.41
N PRO A 216 0.48 3.08 -24.58
CA PRO A 216 -0.45 2.00 -24.87
C PRO A 216 -0.28 0.81 -23.90
N GLY A 217 -1.39 0.16 -23.53
CA GLY A 217 -1.43 -1.05 -22.71
C GLY A 217 -2.16 -0.85 -21.38
N GLU A 218 -2.39 -1.94 -20.69
CA GLU A 218 -3.20 -1.98 -19.47
C GLU A 218 -2.48 -1.37 -18.24
N GLN A 219 -1.13 -1.28 -18.29
CA GLN A 219 -0.35 -0.80 -17.15
C GLN A 219 -0.78 0.59 -16.67
N TYR A 220 -1.05 1.51 -17.61
CA TYR A 220 -1.42 2.90 -17.30
C TYR A 220 -2.87 3.25 -17.64
N ALA A 221 -3.63 2.28 -18.17
CA ALA A 221 -5.04 2.47 -18.53
C ALA A 221 -5.88 2.79 -17.28
N ASP A 222 -6.90 3.59 -17.47
CA ASP A 222 -7.92 3.86 -16.46
C ASP A 222 -8.64 2.56 -16.07
N ALA A 223 -8.89 2.36 -14.79
CA ALA A 223 -9.59 1.17 -14.33
C ALA A 223 -10.51 1.43 -13.14
N LEU A 224 -11.63 0.74 -13.12
CA LEU A 224 -12.46 0.56 -11.93
C LEU A 224 -12.08 -0.76 -11.28
N VAL A 225 -11.49 -0.71 -10.11
CA VAL A 225 -10.99 -1.87 -9.37
C VAL A 225 -11.93 -2.17 -8.22
N ALA A 226 -12.35 -3.42 -8.09
CA ALA A 226 -13.10 -3.93 -6.96
C ALA A 226 -12.24 -4.96 -6.20
N GLY A 227 -12.20 -4.84 -4.87
CA GLY A 227 -11.41 -5.69 -4.00
C GLY A 227 -12.17 -6.16 -2.76
N ILE A 228 -11.67 -7.22 -2.17
CA ILE A 228 -12.12 -7.74 -0.88
C ILE A 228 -10.90 -8.17 -0.07
N SER A 229 -10.90 -7.91 1.22
CA SER A 229 -9.82 -8.31 2.13
C SER A 229 -10.34 -8.74 3.49
N ILE A 230 -9.60 -9.63 4.14
CA ILE A 230 -9.85 -10.12 5.49
C ILE A 230 -8.59 -10.00 6.32
N ALA A 231 -8.71 -9.56 7.59
CA ALA A 231 -7.62 -9.43 8.54
C ALA A 231 -7.94 -10.13 9.88
N PHE A 232 -6.89 -10.64 10.56
CA PHE A 232 -6.96 -11.38 11.82
C PHE A 232 -5.96 -10.88 12.86
#